data_e35ef1e0b840df903760068fc9b03614
#
_entry.id   e35ef1e0b840df903760068fc9b03614
#
_cell.length_a   1.000
_cell.length_b   1.000
_cell.length_c   1.000
_cell.angle_alpha   90.00
_cell.angle_beta   90.00
_cell.angle_gamma   90.00
#
_symmetry.space_group_name_H-M   'P 1'
#
loop_
_entity.id
_entity.type
_entity.pdbx_description
1 polymer ?
#
loop_
_entity_poly.entity_id
_entity_poly.type
_entity_poly.pdbx_seq_one_letter_code
_entity_poly.pdbx_strand_id
1 'polypeptide(L)' 'MKNMEVLKTELQKEREQRDYALYSDYEKMMSVEGQSSTEVAKYLMKKYSIHSLGTIYVIRKRVESKLKKQSHA' A
#
# COMPACT_ATOMS: atom_id res chain seq x y z
N MET A 1 -3.37 25.63 17.48
CA MET A 1 -2.93 25.21 17.71
C MET A 1 -2.21 24.09 17.55
N LYS A 2 -1.49 23.69 18.16
CA LYS A 2 -0.69 22.65 17.97
C LYS A 2 -1.34 21.45 17.54
N ASN A 3 -2.54 21.31 17.72
CA ASN A 3 -3.21 20.09 17.33
C ASN A 3 -3.32 19.90 15.85
N MET A 4 -3.17 20.98 15.12
CA MET A 4 -3.28 20.87 13.68
C MET A 4 -2.24 19.95 13.10
N GLU A 5 -1.11 19.89 13.75
CA GLU A 5 -0.04 19.11 13.21
C GLU A 5 -0.24 17.63 13.30
N VAL A 6 -0.97 17.18 14.28
CA VAL A 6 -1.16 15.76 14.46
C VAL A 6 -2.44 15.26 13.84
N LEU A 7 -3.24 16.18 13.33
CA LEU A 7 -4.49 15.76 12.72
C LEU A 7 -4.28 15.40 11.28
N LYS A 8 -4.70 14.21 10.92
CA LYS A 8 -4.67 13.81 9.54
C LYS A 8 -6.02 14.10 8.94
N THR A 9 -6.02 14.52 7.69
CA THR A 9 -7.27 14.73 7.00
C THR A 9 -7.91 13.40 6.72
N GLU A 10 -9.21 13.42 6.46
CA GLU A 10 -9.90 12.19 6.09
C GLU A 10 -9.29 11.59 4.86
N LEU A 11 -8.88 12.43 3.92
CA LEU A 11 -8.28 11.93 2.70
C LEU A 11 -6.98 11.20 2.97
N GLN A 12 -6.18 11.71 3.90
CA GLN A 12 -4.93 11.04 4.24
C GLN A 12 -5.17 9.71 4.91
N LYS A 13 -6.17 9.65 5.79
CA LYS A 13 -6.51 8.40 6.45
C LYS A 13 -6.97 7.36 5.44
N GLU A 14 -7.81 7.77 4.51
CA GLU A 14 -8.30 6.87 3.49
C GLU A 14 -7.16 6.35 2.64
N ARG A 15 -6.22 7.23 2.32
CA ARG A 15 -5.08 6.84 1.52
C ARG A 15 -4.22 5.81 2.24
N GLU A 16 -3.99 6.03 3.52
CA GLU A 16 -3.20 5.10 4.29
C GLU A 16 -3.88 3.74 4.40
N GLN A 17 -5.19 3.74 4.61
CA GLN A 17 -5.92 2.50 4.67
C GLN A 17 -5.88 1.78 3.34
N ARG A 18 -6.00 2.52 2.24
CA ARG A 18 -5.90 1.94 0.92
C ARG A 18 -4.52 1.33 0.70
N ASP A 19 -3.48 2.04 1.12
CA ASP A 19 -2.13 1.56 0.94
C ASP A 19 -1.89 0.25 1.67
N TYR A 20 -2.38 0.15 2.90
CA TYR A 20 -2.25 -1.09 3.65
C TYR A 20 -3.05 -2.22 3.03
N ALA A 21 -4.26 -1.92 2.56
CA ALA A 21 -5.08 -2.93 1.92
C ALA A 21 -4.41 -3.42 0.64
N LEU A 22 -3.83 -2.51 -0.12
CA LEU A 22 -3.15 -2.86 -1.35
C LEU A 22 -1.94 -3.75 -1.05
N TYR A 23 -1.17 -3.38 -0.04
CA TYR A 23 -0.01 -4.17 0.34
C TYR A 23 -0.43 -5.58 0.77
N SER A 24 -1.48 -5.67 1.56
CA SER A 24 -1.97 -6.96 2.02
C SER A 24 -2.43 -7.83 0.85
N ASP A 25 -3.15 -7.22 -0.09
CA ASP A 25 -3.60 -7.95 -1.28
C ASP A 25 -2.40 -8.45 -2.07
N TYR A 26 -1.40 -7.59 -2.24
CA TYR A 26 -0.21 -7.95 -2.99
C TYR A 26 0.47 -9.16 -2.37
N GLU A 27 0.66 -9.13 -1.05
CA GLU A 27 1.34 -10.23 -0.36
C GLU A 27 0.54 -11.52 -0.45
N LYS A 28 -0.78 -11.42 -0.29
CA LYS A 28 -1.61 -12.61 -0.39
C LYS A 28 -1.56 -13.22 -1.79
N MET A 29 -1.64 -12.38 -2.81
CA MET A 29 -1.64 -12.88 -4.17
C MET A 29 -0.28 -13.45 -4.56
N MET A 30 0.79 -12.83 -4.08
CA MET A 30 2.13 -13.31 -4.39
C MET A 30 2.48 -14.58 -3.62
N SER A 31 1.70 -14.92 -2.61
CA SER A 31 1.94 -16.18 -1.90
C SER A 31 1.45 -17.38 -2.70
N VAL A 32 0.68 -17.13 -3.74
CA VAL A 32 0.23 -18.21 -4.60
C VAL A 32 1.35 -18.56 -5.58
N GLU A 33 1.69 -19.83 -5.61
CA GLU A 33 2.78 -20.29 -6.46
C GLU A 33 2.51 -20.01 -7.92
N GLY A 34 3.51 -19.51 -8.61
CA GLY A 34 3.36 -19.25 -10.04
C GLY A 34 2.81 -17.88 -10.38
N GLN A 35 2.53 -17.05 -9.39
CA GLN A 35 2.01 -15.72 -9.67
C GLN A 35 3.09 -14.79 -10.17
N SER A 36 2.74 -13.97 -11.16
CA SER A 36 3.63 -12.96 -11.69
C SER A 36 3.40 -11.65 -10.94
N SER A 37 4.47 -11.05 -10.44
CA SER A 37 4.33 -9.80 -9.72
C SER A 37 3.77 -8.69 -10.62
N THR A 38 4.11 -8.73 -11.91
CA THR A 38 3.58 -7.74 -12.85
C THR A 38 2.08 -7.89 -13.01
N GLU A 39 1.61 -9.13 -13.14
CA GLU A 39 0.18 -9.36 -13.30
C GLU A 39 -0.59 -8.99 -12.05
N VAL A 40 -0.04 -9.31 -10.89
CA VAL A 40 -0.66 -8.93 -9.63
C VAL A 40 -0.75 -7.42 -9.54
N ALA A 41 0.34 -6.72 -9.89
CA ALA A 41 0.33 -5.26 -9.83
C ALA A 41 -0.70 -4.68 -10.78
N LYS A 42 -0.84 -5.26 -11.98
CA LYS A 42 -1.84 -4.77 -12.93
C LYS A 42 -3.25 -4.95 -12.39
N TYR A 43 -3.49 -6.08 -11.75
CA TYR A 43 -4.79 -6.32 -11.14
C TYR A 43 -5.09 -5.26 -10.07
N LEU A 44 -4.10 -4.96 -9.25
CA LEU A 44 -4.27 -3.99 -8.18
C LEU A 44 -4.46 -2.59 -8.71
N MET A 45 -3.83 -2.28 -9.84
CA MET A 45 -4.08 -0.99 -10.48
C MET A 45 -5.56 -0.81 -10.78
N LYS A 46 -6.18 -1.85 -11.30
CA LYS A 46 -7.60 -1.79 -11.60
C LYS A 46 -8.43 -1.74 -10.34
N LYS A 47 -8.11 -2.56 -9.37
CA LYS A 47 -8.90 -2.64 -8.15
C LYS A 47 -8.90 -1.33 -7.39
N TYR A 48 -7.78 -0.65 -7.35
CA TYR A 48 -7.64 0.57 -6.56
C TYR A 48 -7.62 1.84 -7.41
N SER A 49 -7.92 1.71 -8.69
CA SER A 49 -7.98 2.85 -9.61
C SER A 49 -6.66 3.63 -9.64
N ILE A 50 -5.58 2.91 -9.69
CA ILE A 50 -4.25 3.49 -9.78
C ILE A 50 -3.78 3.33 -11.21
N HIS A 51 -3.26 4.40 -11.79
CA HIS A 51 -2.96 4.42 -13.21
C HIS A 51 -1.49 4.20 -13.56
N SER A 52 -0.68 3.88 -12.59
CA SER A 52 0.74 3.70 -12.82
C SER A 52 1.23 2.44 -12.13
N LEU A 53 1.92 1.60 -12.88
CA LEU A 53 2.49 0.40 -12.32
C LEU A 53 3.54 0.75 -11.26
N GLY A 54 4.32 1.80 -11.54
CA GLY A 54 5.32 2.22 -10.58
C GLY A 54 4.74 2.63 -9.24
N THR A 55 3.54 3.22 -9.27
CA THR A 55 2.89 3.64 -8.05
C THR A 55 2.59 2.44 -7.15
N ILE A 56 2.21 1.31 -7.74
CA ILE A 56 1.95 0.10 -6.97
C ILE A 56 3.20 -0.29 -6.19
N TYR A 57 4.35 -0.28 -6.84
CA TYR A 57 5.58 -0.68 -6.19
C TYR A 57 6.03 0.33 -5.14
N VAL A 58 5.79 1.61 -5.40
CA VAL A 58 6.13 2.66 -4.43
C VAL A 58 5.29 2.48 -3.17
N ILE A 59 3.99 2.23 -3.34
CA ILE A 59 3.10 2.04 -2.20
C ILE A 59 3.54 0.83 -1.39
N ARG A 60 3.82 -0.27 -2.08
CA ARG A 60 4.25 -1.48 -1.41
C ARG A 60 5.52 -1.25 -0.60
N LYS A 61 6.48 -0.57 -1.19
CA LYS A 61 7.72 -0.30 -0.49
C LYS A 61 7.51 0.59 0.72
N ARG A 62 6.65 1.57 0.58
CA ARG A 62 6.37 2.50 1.67
C ARG A 62 5.74 1.79 2.85
N VAL A 63 4.76 0.93 2.59
CA VAL A 63 4.12 0.18 3.66
C VAL A 63 5.08 -0.79 4.29
N GLU A 64 5.87 -1.48 3.48
CA GLU A 64 6.85 -2.41 3.99
C GLU A 64 7.82 -1.72 4.94
N SER A 65 8.25 -0.52 4.56
CA SER A 65 9.18 0.24 5.39
C SER A 65 8.55 0.62 6.73
N LYS A 66 7.27 1.00 6.70
CA LYS A 66 6.58 1.35 7.93
C LYS A 66 6.44 0.13 8.85
N LEU A 67 6.13 -1.01 8.27
CA LEU A 67 5.98 -2.22 9.06
C LEU A 67 7.30 -2.65 9.69
N LYS A 68 8.39 -2.48 8.97
CA LYS A 68 9.69 -2.80 9.52
C LYS A 68 10.02 -1.92 10.71
N LYS A 69 9.70 -0.64 10.61
CA LYS A 69 9.94 0.27 11.72
C LYS A 69 9.13 -0.12 12.94
N GLN A 70 7.88 -0.52 12.71
CA GLN A 70 7.04 -0.92 13.83
C GLN A 70 7.52 -2.17 14.49
N SER A 71 7.94 -3.15 13.70
CA SER A 71 8.39 -4.41 14.29
C SER A 71 9.76 -4.29 14.91
N HIS A 72 10.40 -3.17 14.70
CA HIS A 72 11.72 -2.96 15.25
C HIS A 72 11.71 -2.58 16.71
N ALA A 73 10.61 -2.14 17.19
CA ALA A 73 10.50 -1.63 18.56
C ALA A 73 10.84 -2.65 19.65
#